data_18f223d774564a4a9bd09583fd0b9d99
#
_entry.id   18f223d774564a4a9bd09583fd0b9d99
#
_cell.length_a   1.000
_cell.length_b   1.000
_cell.length_c   1.000
_cell.angle_alpha   90.00
_cell.angle_beta   90.00
_cell.angle_gamma   90.00
#
_symmetry.space_group_name_H-M   'P 1'
#
loop_
_entity.id
_entity.type
_entity.pdbx_description
1 polymer ?
#
loop_
_entity_poly.entity_id
_entity_poly.type
_entity_poly.pdbx_seq_one_letter_code
_entity_poly.pdbx_strand_id
1 'polypeptide(L)'
;MRRFSTWLLLAAALTLGVSGIVHAQDSFGGPRKMPAKEAPKPTLKPTPTADGARAGGAPGLDQLTQMERADYGIPASRMLHDGEMHGPTPSSIPGGQVVTTQGMLDLQRRKVPHVIIDVLGAPEQLPNAVPGVWLAQPGSFTDPVQTRAVQLLQQVTQGQRDVPLIFYCRSPYCWMSYNAALRAINAGYSNVLWYRGGVESWKMAGQR
;
A
#
# COMPACT_ATOMS: atom_id res chain seq x y z
N MET A 1 57.21 7.89 20.00
CA MET A 1 57.04 7.12 21.26
C MET A 1 55.75 6.35 21.13
N ARG A 2 55.84 5.17 20.73
CA ARG A 2 55.57 3.83 21.26
C ARG A 2 54.44 3.76 22.30
N ARG A 3 53.33 3.05 21.98
CA ARG A 3 52.86 1.95 22.82
C ARG A 3 51.86 1.08 22.02
N PHE A 4 52.34 -0.11 21.68
CA PHE A 4 51.53 -1.29 21.29
C PHE A 4 50.88 -1.86 22.54
N SER A 5 49.65 -2.35 22.46
CA SER A 5 49.10 -3.29 23.44
C SER A 5 48.32 -4.37 22.71
N THR A 6 48.95 -5.49 22.67
CA THR A 6 48.50 -6.85 22.31
C THR A 6 47.82 -7.46 23.52
N TRP A 7 46.65 -8.09 23.35
CA TRP A 7 46.07 -9.14 24.21
C TRP A 7 45.28 -10.09 23.31
N LEU A 8 45.83 -11.22 23.06
CA LEU A 8 45.77 -12.56 23.66
C LEU A 8 44.46 -13.29 23.42
N LEU A 9 44.62 -14.33 22.62
CA LEU A 9 43.74 -15.49 22.33
C LEU A 9 43.41 -16.26 23.65
N LEU A 10 42.18 -16.74 23.75
CA LEU A 10 41.85 -17.89 24.58
C LEU A 10 40.92 -18.80 23.79
N ALA A 11 41.47 -19.95 23.42
CA ALA A 11 40.78 -21.12 22.95
C ALA A 11 40.39 -21.97 24.15
N ALA A 12 39.20 -22.50 24.19
CA ALA A 12 38.83 -23.62 25.06
C ALA A 12 37.88 -24.56 24.36
N ALA A 13 38.28 -25.80 24.43
CA ALA A 13 37.89 -27.00 23.73
C ALA A 13 36.64 -27.73 24.28
N LEU A 14 36.05 -28.49 23.39
CA LEU A 14 35.41 -29.82 23.54
C LEU A 14 34.63 -30.19 24.80
N THR A 15 33.36 -30.62 24.57
CA THR A 15 32.91 -31.93 25.08
C THR A 15 31.87 -32.55 24.14
N LEU A 16 32.22 -33.72 23.64
CA LEU A 16 31.37 -34.71 22.99
C LEU A 16 30.42 -35.34 24.02
N GLY A 17 29.13 -35.43 23.68
CA GLY A 17 28.14 -36.25 24.39
C GLY A 17 27.38 -37.09 23.38
N VAL A 18 27.81 -38.33 23.27
CA VAL A 18 27.10 -39.43 22.58
C VAL A 18 26.16 -40.09 23.56
N SER A 19 24.90 -40.32 23.20
CA SER A 19 24.14 -41.54 23.49
C SER A 19 22.63 -41.30 23.40
N GLY A 20 21.96 -42.19 22.68
CA GLY A 20 20.57 -42.52 22.93
C GLY A 20 19.76 -42.81 21.67
N ILE A 21 20.06 -43.95 20.99
CA ILE A 21 19.13 -44.55 20.02
C ILE A 21 18.01 -45.20 20.84
N VAL A 22 16.79 -44.76 20.67
CA VAL A 22 15.59 -45.50 21.03
C VAL A 22 14.78 -45.76 19.77
N HIS A 23 14.84 -47.01 19.29
CA HIS A 23 13.88 -47.56 18.36
C HIS A 23 12.55 -47.77 19.09
N ALA A 24 11.51 -47.22 18.59
CA ALA A 24 10.15 -47.70 18.77
C ALA A 24 9.50 -47.85 17.40
N GLN A 25 9.50 -49.12 16.95
CA GLN A 25 8.56 -49.58 15.95
C GLN A 25 7.21 -49.67 16.64
N ASP A 26 6.17 -49.16 16.00
CA ASP A 26 4.91 -49.86 15.89
C ASP A 26 3.88 -49.07 15.10
N SER A 27 3.37 -49.73 14.18
CA SER A 27 1.97 -49.99 13.84
C SER A 27 1.45 -49.23 12.62
N PHE A 28 1.40 -49.99 11.56
CA PHE A 28 0.58 -49.77 10.37
C PHE A 28 -0.90 -49.55 10.75
N GLY A 29 -1.34 -48.31 10.61
CA GLY A 29 -2.75 -47.97 10.51
C GLY A 29 -3.00 -47.42 9.10
N GLY A 30 -3.73 -48.14 8.27
CA GLY A 30 -4.03 -47.79 6.89
C GLY A 30 -4.80 -46.46 6.76
N PRO A 31 -4.79 -45.86 5.57
CA PRO A 31 -5.38 -44.56 5.34
C PRO A 31 -6.90 -44.63 5.51
N ARG A 32 -7.43 -43.99 6.59
CA ARG A 32 -8.85 -43.68 6.70
C ARG A 32 -9.17 -42.67 5.63
N LYS A 33 -9.96 -43.06 4.63
CA LYS A 33 -10.66 -42.17 3.73
C LYS A 33 -11.54 -41.23 4.58
N MET A 34 -11.12 -40.00 4.76
CA MET A 34 -11.99 -38.94 5.24
C MET A 34 -12.95 -38.57 4.12
N PRO A 35 -14.27 -38.42 4.39
CA PRO A 35 -15.21 -37.95 3.39
C PRO A 35 -14.77 -36.55 2.96
N ALA A 36 -14.65 -36.33 1.65
CA ALA A 36 -14.42 -35.02 1.07
C ALA A 36 -15.54 -34.10 1.52
N LYS A 37 -15.20 -33.10 2.35
CA LYS A 37 -16.09 -32.02 2.69
C LYS A 37 -16.28 -31.20 1.41
N GLU A 38 -17.44 -31.38 0.81
CA GLU A 38 -17.90 -30.63 -0.36
C GLU A 38 -17.71 -29.14 -0.11
N ALA A 39 -16.84 -28.51 -0.92
CA ALA A 39 -16.63 -27.08 -0.86
C ALA A 39 -17.96 -26.37 -1.16
N PRO A 40 -18.38 -25.37 -0.39
CA PRO A 40 -19.60 -24.63 -0.70
C PRO A 40 -19.45 -24.03 -2.09
N LYS A 41 -20.40 -24.31 -2.99
CA LYS A 41 -20.57 -23.64 -4.27
C LYS A 41 -20.50 -22.14 -4.05
N PRO A 42 -19.76 -21.39 -4.86
CA PRO A 42 -19.80 -19.93 -4.80
C PRO A 42 -21.24 -19.49 -5.09
N THR A 43 -21.90 -18.99 -4.07
CA THR A 43 -23.18 -18.30 -4.24
C THR A 43 -22.85 -17.00 -4.98
N LEU A 44 -23.19 -16.95 -6.26
CA LEU A 44 -23.18 -15.71 -7.04
C LEU A 44 -24.04 -14.71 -6.28
N LYS A 45 -23.41 -13.69 -5.68
CA LYS A 45 -24.15 -12.53 -5.21
C LYS A 45 -24.93 -11.95 -6.37
N PRO A 46 -26.18 -11.52 -6.16
CA PRO A 46 -27.00 -10.98 -7.24
C PRO A 46 -26.27 -9.82 -7.89
N THR A 47 -26.11 -9.92 -9.20
CA THR A 47 -25.73 -8.81 -10.07
C THR A 47 -26.66 -7.64 -9.76
N PRO A 48 -26.17 -6.43 -9.50
CA PRO A 48 -27.06 -5.28 -9.40
C PRO A 48 -27.80 -5.15 -10.72
N THR A 49 -29.12 -5.34 -10.65
CA THR A 49 -30.03 -5.09 -11.78
C THR A 49 -29.80 -3.65 -12.24
N ALA A 50 -29.47 -3.50 -13.51
CA ALA A 50 -29.30 -2.22 -14.19
C ALA A 50 -30.68 -1.58 -14.46
N ASP A 51 -31.42 -1.25 -13.39
CA ASP A 51 -32.66 -0.49 -13.46
C ASP A 51 -32.55 0.70 -12.49
N GLY A 52 -32.02 1.80 -13.00
CA GLY A 52 -31.85 3.06 -12.26
C GLY A 52 -30.97 4.10 -12.96
N ALA A 53 -30.44 3.79 -14.14
CA ALA A 53 -29.61 4.73 -14.89
C ALA A 53 -30.47 5.66 -15.78
N ARG A 54 -31.18 6.61 -15.17
CA ARG A 54 -31.72 7.78 -15.89
C ARG A 54 -31.79 8.99 -14.97
N ALA A 55 -30.62 9.55 -14.65
CA ALA A 55 -30.44 10.96 -14.36
C ALA A 55 -28.96 11.27 -14.70
N GLY A 56 -28.69 11.84 -15.86
CA GLY A 56 -27.35 12.18 -16.33
C GLY A 56 -26.76 13.39 -15.62
N GLY A 57 -26.65 13.33 -14.29
CA GLY A 57 -25.91 14.26 -13.45
C GLY A 57 -24.63 13.61 -12.94
N ALA A 58 -23.58 14.40 -12.71
CA ALA A 58 -22.38 13.93 -12.03
C ALA A 58 -22.74 13.30 -10.67
N PRO A 59 -22.06 12.22 -10.24
CA PRO A 59 -22.33 11.59 -8.95
C PRO A 59 -22.12 12.59 -7.82
N GLY A 60 -23.02 12.57 -6.83
CA GLY A 60 -22.84 13.39 -5.62
C GLY A 60 -21.62 12.95 -4.82
N LEU A 61 -21.07 13.84 -3.98
CA LEU A 61 -19.87 13.55 -3.18
C LEU A 61 -20.02 12.33 -2.27
N ASP A 62 -21.23 12.05 -1.77
CA ASP A 62 -21.49 10.85 -0.97
C ASP A 62 -21.36 9.58 -1.80
N GLN A 63 -21.85 9.58 -3.03
CA GLN A 63 -21.71 8.47 -3.96
C GLN A 63 -20.24 8.24 -4.34
N LEU A 64 -19.49 9.31 -4.61
CA LEU A 64 -18.04 9.23 -4.84
C LEU A 64 -17.33 8.63 -3.62
N THR A 65 -17.64 9.08 -2.42
CA THR A 65 -17.07 8.55 -1.18
C THR A 65 -17.33 7.06 -1.03
N GLN A 66 -18.53 6.58 -1.37
CA GLN A 66 -18.84 5.14 -1.36
C GLN A 66 -17.99 4.36 -2.37
N MET A 67 -17.83 4.88 -3.59
CA MET A 67 -16.99 4.26 -4.63
C MET A 67 -15.51 4.23 -4.20
N GLU A 68 -14.99 5.31 -3.64
CA GLU A 68 -13.61 5.43 -3.19
C GLU A 68 -13.28 4.53 -2.00
N ARG A 69 -14.26 4.20 -1.16
CA ARG A 69 -14.14 3.31 -0.01
C ARG A 69 -14.59 1.89 -0.28
N ALA A 70 -15.04 1.58 -1.50
CA ALA A 70 -15.53 0.25 -1.85
C ALA A 70 -14.48 -0.82 -1.54
N ASP A 71 -14.92 -1.88 -0.87
CA ASP A 71 -14.08 -3.05 -0.58
C ASP A 71 -14.22 -4.07 -1.71
N TYR A 72 -13.11 -4.35 -2.36
CA TYR A 72 -13.00 -5.35 -3.43
C TYR A 72 -12.52 -6.70 -2.92
N GLY A 73 -12.43 -6.90 -1.61
CA GLY A 73 -11.93 -8.13 -1.00
C GLY A 73 -10.41 -8.29 -1.10
N ILE A 74 -9.68 -7.20 -1.42
CA ILE A 74 -8.23 -7.23 -1.52
C ILE A 74 -7.61 -6.85 -0.18
N PRO A 75 -6.80 -7.74 0.43
CA PRO A 75 -6.18 -7.45 1.72
C PRO A 75 -5.13 -6.32 1.60
N ALA A 76 -5.11 -5.44 2.58
CA ALA A 76 -4.07 -4.42 2.68
C ALA A 76 -2.72 -5.06 3.01
N SER A 77 -1.65 -4.62 2.36
CA SER A 77 -0.29 -5.13 2.52
C SER A 77 0.69 -4.02 2.89
N ARG A 78 1.68 -4.35 3.71
CA ARG A 78 2.85 -3.49 3.97
C ARG A 78 3.95 -3.65 2.92
N MET A 79 3.82 -4.64 2.02
CA MET A 79 4.77 -4.90 0.94
C MET A 79 4.39 -4.08 -0.29
N LEU A 80 5.39 -3.68 -1.05
CA LEU A 80 5.16 -3.09 -2.36
C LEU A 80 4.49 -4.12 -3.26
N HIS A 81 3.48 -3.69 -4.01
CA HIS A 81 2.83 -4.51 -5.01
C HIS A 81 3.77 -4.67 -6.21
N ASP A 82 3.98 -5.90 -6.66
CA ASP A 82 4.88 -6.27 -7.76
C ASP A 82 4.15 -6.91 -8.96
N GLY A 83 2.82 -7.06 -8.85
CA GLY A 83 1.95 -7.54 -9.91
C GLY A 83 1.53 -6.45 -10.88
N GLU A 84 0.39 -6.69 -11.54
CA GLU A 84 -0.21 -5.71 -12.45
C GLU A 84 -0.59 -4.44 -11.70
N MET A 85 -0.12 -3.29 -12.20
CA MET A 85 -0.38 -1.99 -11.58
C MET A 85 -1.82 -1.49 -11.78
N HIS A 86 -2.58 -2.13 -12.68
CA HIS A 86 -3.97 -1.80 -12.96
C HIS A 86 -4.88 -2.96 -12.54
N GLY A 87 -5.60 -2.76 -11.45
CA GLY A 87 -6.50 -3.75 -10.86
C GLY A 87 -7.07 -3.27 -9.55
N PRO A 88 -8.05 -3.98 -8.97
CA PRO A 88 -8.68 -3.59 -7.71
C PRO A 88 -7.64 -3.49 -6.60
N THR A 89 -7.76 -2.44 -5.80
CA THR A 89 -6.83 -2.16 -4.70
C THR A 89 -7.51 -2.38 -3.33
N PRO A 90 -6.74 -2.51 -2.24
CA PRO A 90 -7.31 -2.55 -0.88
C PRO A 90 -8.17 -1.33 -0.56
N SER A 91 -9.05 -1.45 0.42
CA SER A 91 -9.85 -0.33 0.96
C SER A 91 -9.12 0.47 2.05
N SER A 92 -7.91 0.05 2.43
CA SER A 92 -7.07 0.71 3.44
C SER A 92 -5.58 0.56 3.11
N ILE A 93 -4.74 1.36 3.77
CA ILE A 93 -3.28 1.31 3.64
C ILE A 93 -2.62 1.29 5.02
N PRO A 94 -1.77 0.29 5.35
CA PRO A 94 -1.12 0.19 6.65
C PRO A 94 -0.13 1.32 6.90
N GLY A 95 -0.34 2.09 7.95
CA GLY A 95 0.51 3.24 8.31
C GLY A 95 0.14 4.55 7.65
N GLY A 96 -0.89 4.57 6.81
CA GLY A 96 -1.48 5.76 6.18
C GLY A 96 -2.99 5.79 6.32
N GLN A 97 -3.63 6.72 5.63
CA GLN A 97 -5.07 6.91 5.63
C GLN A 97 -5.59 7.06 4.19
N VAL A 98 -6.79 6.55 3.92
CA VAL A 98 -7.50 6.83 2.67
C VAL A 98 -8.17 8.20 2.79
N VAL A 99 -7.82 9.13 1.92
CA VAL A 99 -8.52 10.40 1.74
C VAL A 99 -9.48 10.29 0.55
N THR A 100 -10.70 10.79 0.71
CA THR A 100 -11.73 10.83 -0.34
C THR A 100 -11.71 12.17 -1.07
N THR A 101 -12.40 12.27 -2.21
CA THR A 101 -12.60 13.55 -2.91
C THR A 101 -13.21 14.60 -1.98
N GLN A 102 -14.18 14.23 -1.15
CA GLN A 102 -14.72 15.14 -0.12
C GLN A 102 -13.61 15.62 0.81
N GLY A 103 -12.75 14.73 1.29
CA GLY A 103 -11.63 15.10 2.16
C GLY A 103 -10.60 16.00 1.46
N MET A 104 -10.32 15.77 0.17
CA MET A 104 -9.46 16.64 -0.64
C MET A 104 -10.03 18.06 -0.75
N LEU A 105 -11.33 18.19 -1.04
CA LEU A 105 -12.02 19.48 -1.11
C LEU A 105 -12.04 20.17 0.26
N ASP A 106 -12.15 19.44 1.36
CA ASP A 106 -12.10 19.98 2.71
C ASP A 106 -10.71 20.54 3.06
N LEU A 107 -9.63 19.84 2.67
CA LEU A 107 -8.26 20.36 2.83
C LEU A 107 -8.08 21.68 2.08
N GLN A 108 -8.57 21.77 0.84
CA GLN A 108 -8.50 22.98 0.03
C GLN A 108 -9.31 24.13 0.64
N ARG A 109 -10.58 23.88 1.01
CA ARG A 109 -11.45 24.91 1.63
C ARG A 109 -10.88 25.47 2.92
N ARG A 110 -10.29 24.58 3.73
CA ARG A 110 -9.67 24.96 5.01
C ARG A 110 -8.24 25.49 4.84
N LYS A 111 -7.72 25.53 3.62
CA LYS A 111 -6.36 25.98 3.30
C LYS A 111 -5.30 25.24 4.14
N VAL A 112 -5.50 23.95 4.39
CA VAL A 112 -4.52 23.14 5.10
C VAL A 112 -3.28 22.97 4.22
N PRO A 113 -2.07 23.34 4.67
CA PRO A 113 -0.86 23.09 3.90
C PRO A 113 -0.69 21.58 3.66
N HIS A 114 -0.46 21.19 2.41
CA HIS A 114 -0.27 19.77 2.02
C HIS A 114 0.56 19.69 0.74
N VAL A 115 1.12 18.53 0.49
CA VAL A 115 1.86 18.20 -0.73
C VAL A 115 1.12 17.10 -1.48
N ILE A 116 0.87 17.31 -2.77
CA ILE A 116 0.23 16.33 -3.65
C ILE A 116 1.30 15.73 -4.55
N ILE A 117 1.38 14.40 -4.61
CA ILE A 117 2.31 13.66 -5.47
C ILE A 117 1.52 12.94 -6.55
N ASP A 118 1.83 13.27 -7.79
CA ASP A 118 1.26 12.64 -8.98
C ASP A 118 2.08 11.41 -9.37
N VAL A 119 1.47 10.22 -9.26
CA VAL A 119 2.09 8.98 -9.74
C VAL A 119 1.42 8.41 -10.99
N LEU A 120 0.45 9.13 -11.57
CA LEU A 120 -0.16 8.79 -12.87
C LEU A 120 0.65 9.35 -14.04
N GLY A 121 1.02 10.63 -13.94
CA GLY A 121 1.67 11.38 -15.01
C GLY A 121 0.69 12.08 -15.95
N ALA A 122 1.25 12.94 -16.82
CA ALA A 122 0.49 13.70 -17.81
C ALA A 122 -0.36 12.78 -18.72
N PRO A 123 -1.45 13.29 -19.33
CA PRO A 123 -1.81 14.72 -19.40
C PRO A 123 -2.71 15.20 -18.24
N GLU A 124 -3.13 14.35 -17.33
CA GLU A 124 -4.16 14.66 -16.34
C GLU A 124 -3.56 14.76 -14.95
N GLN A 125 -3.39 15.97 -14.45
CA GLN A 125 -2.81 16.22 -13.13
C GLN A 125 -3.75 17.03 -12.24
N LEU A 126 -3.74 16.73 -10.93
CA LEU A 126 -4.36 17.58 -9.95
C LEU A 126 -3.56 18.89 -9.82
N PRO A 127 -4.22 20.03 -9.46
CA PRO A 127 -3.52 21.30 -9.29
C PRO A 127 -2.35 21.20 -8.29
N ASN A 128 -1.21 21.79 -8.67
CA ASN A 128 0.02 21.86 -7.87
C ASN A 128 0.64 20.50 -7.50
N ALA A 129 0.29 19.43 -8.21
CA ALA A 129 0.87 18.12 -7.97
C ALA A 129 2.34 18.06 -8.41
N VAL A 130 3.17 17.44 -7.58
CA VAL A 130 4.58 17.16 -7.86
C VAL A 130 4.69 15.85 -8.63
N PRO A 131 5.37 15.79 -9.79
CA PRO A 131 5.53 14.57 -10.55
C PRO A 131 6.36 13.51 -9.79
N GLY A 132 5.83 12.29 -9.71
CA GLY A 132 6.45 11.18 -8.98
C GLY A 132 6.11 9.79 -9.50
N VAL A 133 5.85 9.63 -10.82
CA VAL A 133 5.46 8.35 -11.45
C VAL A 133 6.40 7.20 -11.09
N TRP A 134 7.70 7.46 -11.03
CA TRP A 134 8.74 6.49 -10.70
C TRP A 134 8.66 5.95 -9.27
N LEU A 135 7.97 6.64 -8.34
CA LEU A 135 7.71 6.15 -6.97
C LEU A 135 6.85 4.88 -6.95
N ALA A 136 6.10 4.64 -8.02
CA ALA A 136 5.23 3.48 -8.15
C ALA A 136 5.97 2.16 -8.38
N GLN A 137 7.27 2.22 -8.75
CA GLN A 137 8.03 1.03 -9.12
C GLN A 137 8.01 -0.03 -8.01
N PRO A 138 7.82 -1.31 -8.37
CA PRO A 138 7.98 -2.42 -7.44
C PRO A 138 9.43 -2.51 -6.97
N GLY A 139 9.71 -3.39 -6.03
CA GLY A 139 11.04 -3.59 -5.47
C GLY A 139 11.02 -3.69 -3.96
N SER A 140 11.93 -2.99 -3.28
CA SER A 140 12.05 -3.03 -1.83
C SER A 140 12.21 -1.64 -1.23
N PHE A 141 12.08 -1.54 0.08
CA PHE A 141 12.31 -0.28 0.81
C PHE A 141 13.81 0.02 1.07
N THR A 142 14.70 -0.76 0.46
CA THR A 142 16.16 -0.56 0.52
C THR A 142 16.76 -0.37 -0.88
N ASP A 143 15.93 -0.27 -1.92
CA ASP A 143 16.36 -0.09 -3.31
C ASP A 143 16.73 1.37 -3.64
N PRO A 144 17.34 1.63 -4.80
CA PRO A 144 17.66 2.98 -5.24
C PRO A 144 16.43 3.88 -5.40
N VAL A 145 15.26 3.31 -5.72
CA VAL A 145 13.99 4.04 -5.80
C VAL A 145 13.61 4.60 -4.44
N GLN A 146 13.76 3.80 -3.37
CA GLN A 146 13.51 4.25 -2.01
C GLN A 146 14.45 5.38 -1.59
N THR A 147 15.75 5.26 -1.91
CA THR A 147 16.72 6.32 -1.62
C THR A 147 16.33 7.65 -2.30
N ARG A 148 15.95 7.56 -3.58
CA ARG A 148 15.49 8.74 -4.33
C ARG A 148 14.16 9.27 -3.80
N ALA A 149 13.25 8.38 -3.35
CA ALA A 149 11.98 8.78 -2.73
C ALA A 149 12.20 9.62 -1.47
N VAL A 150 13.11 9.20 -0.59
CA VAL A 150 13.48 9.96 0.61
C VAL A 150 13.99 11.36 0.25
N GLN A 151 14.84 11.49 -0.77
CA GLN A 151 15.38 12.78 -1.22
C GLN A 151 14.26 13.71 -1.75
N LEU A 152 13.40 13.20 -2.64
CA LEU A 152 12.27 14.00 -3.14
C LEU A 152 11.36 14.45 -1.99
N LEU A 153 10.98 13.52 -1.12
CA LEU A 153 10.05 13.82 -0.02
C LEU A 153 10.66 14.84 0.95
N GLN A 154 11.94 14.72 1.28
CA GLN A 154 12.65 15.73 2.09
C GLN A 154 12.63 17.12 1.44
N GLN A 155 12.83 17.18 0.14
CA GLN A 155 12.82 18.44 -0.61
C GLN A 155 11.42 19.09 -0.60
N VAL A 156 10.37 18.34 -0.94
CA VAL A 156 9.01 18.90 -1.10
C VAL A 156 8.33 19.20 0.24
N THR A 157 8.76 18.55 1.33
CA THR A 157 8.25 18.79 2.68
C THR A 157 9.17 19.69 3.51
N GLN A 158 10.31 20.11 2.97
CA GLN A 158 11.34 20.83 3.71
C GLN A 158 11.79 20.08 4.98
N GLY A 159 11.79 18.74 4.91
CA GLY A 159 12.16 17.87 6.02
C GLY A 159 11.07 17.63 7.07
N GLN A 160 9.92 18.26 6.96
CA GLN A 160 8.81 18.05 7.90
C GLN A 160 8.15 16.69 7.65
N ARG A 161 8.01 15.88 8.71
CA ARG A 161 7.54 14.49 8.62
C ARG A 161 6.04 14.33 8.85
N ASP A 162 5.38 15.36 9.31
CA ASP A 162 3.97 15.41 9.71
C ASP A 162 3.08 16.18 8.73
N VAL A 163 3.68 16.83 7.71
CA VAL A 163 2.91 17.49 6.65
C VAL A 163 2.06 16.47 5.89
N PRO A 164 0.79 16.75 5.59
CA PRO A 164 -0.04 15.86 4.80
C PRO A 164 0.57 15.61 3.42
N LEU A 165 0.95 14.36 3.15
CA LEU A 165 1.46 13.89 1.86
C LEU A 165 0.38 13.08 1.15
N ILE A 166 -0.12 13.58 0.04
CA ILE A 166 -1.23 12.99 -0.71
C ILE A 166 -0.67 12.30 -1.96
N PHE A 167 -0.92 11.01 -2.11
CA PHE A 167 -0.53 10.21 -3.27
C PHE A 167 -1.76 9.82 -4.06
N TYR A 168 -1.77 10.09 -5.36
CA TYR A 168 -2.88 9.71 -6.23
C TYR A 168 -2.40 9.10 -7.55
N CYS A 169 -3.29 8.37 -8.19
CA CYS A 169 -3.18 7.82 -9.51
C CYS A 169 -4.48 8.05 -10.28
N ARG A 170 -4.93 7.09 -11.09
CA ARG A 170 -6.14 7.21 -11.90
C ARG A 170 -7.42 7.03 -11.07
N SER A 171 -7.54 5.91 -10.36
CA SER A 171 -8.80 5.44 -9.75
C SER A 171 -8.52 4.35 -8.69
N PRO A 172 -9.55 3.77 -8.04
CA PRO A 172 -9.40 2.63 -7.12
C PRO A 172 -8.82 1.35 -7.74
N TYR A 173 -8.59 1.33 -9.05
CA TYR A 173 -7.97 0.23 -9.77
C TYR A 173 -6.52 0.51 -10.15
N CYS A 174 -5.80 1.27 -9.32
CA CYS A 174 -4.43 1.66 -9.61
C CYS A 174 -3.52 1.51 -8.38
N TRP A 175 -2.62 0.52 -8.43
CA TRP A 175 -1.67 0.22 -7.37
C TRP A 175 -0.49 1.20 -7.28
N MET A 176 -0.26 1.99 -8.33
CA MET A 176 0.87 2.91 -8.39
C MET A 176 0.91 3.88 -7.20
N SER A 177 -0.22 4.49 -6.85
CA SER A 177 -0.29 5.40 -5.70
C SER A 177 -0.20 4.68 -4.36
N TYR A 178 -0.62 3.41 -4.29
CA TYR A 178 -0.43 2.58 -3.11
C TYR A 178 1.06 2.35 -2.82
N ASN A 179 1.84 1.93 -3.84
CA ASN A 179 3.28 1.74 -3.71
C ASN A 179 4.00 3.03 -3.31
N ALA A 180 3.69 4.13 -3.97
CA ALA A 180 4.29 5.42 -3.65
C ALA A 180 3.98 5.87 -2.21
N ALA A 181 2.76 5.69 -1.74
CA ALA A 181 2.37 5.98 -0.37
C ALA A 181 3.10 5.07 0.64
N LEU A 182 3.25 3.77 0.35
CA LEU A 182 4.04 2.86 1.19
C LEU A 182 5.51 3.27 1.29
N ARG A 183 6.11 3.77 0.22
CA ARG A 183 7.48 4.29 0.24
C ARG A 183 7.62 5.51 1.16
N ALA A 184 6.65 6.40 1.18
CA ALA A 184 6.63 7.54 2.09
C ALA A 184 6.44 7.11 3.56
N ILE A 185 5.54 6.15 3.82
CA ILE A 185 5.33 5.57 5.14
C ILE A 185 6.63 4.93 5.65
N ASN A 186 7.30 4.13 4.80
CA ASN A 186 8.57 3.52 5.15
C ASN A 186 9.69 4.54 5.36
N ALA A 187 9.65 5.68 4.66
CA ALA A 187 10.56 6.80 4.87
C ALA A 187 10.29 7.57 6.20
N GLY A 188 9.28 7.16 6.99
CA GLY A 188 8.98 7.73 8.31
C GLY A 188 8.07 8.96 8.27
N TYR A 189 7.30 9.16 7.22
CA TYR A 189 6.26 10.19 7.18
C TYR A 189 5.02 9.70 7.92
N SER A 190 4.51 10.49 8.85
CA SER A 190 3.42 10.11 9.76
C SER A 190 2.02 10.48 9.24
N ASN A 191 1.94 11.39 8.26
CA ASN A 191 0.67 11.90 7.74
C ASN A 191 0.55 11.62 6.23
N VAL A 192 0.55 10.32 5.89
CA VAL A 192 0.43 9.86 4.51
C VAL A 192 -1.03 9.60 4.17
N LEU A 193 -1.52 10.31 3.16
CA LEU A 193 -2.89 10.26 2.66
C LEU A 193 -2.89 9.62 1.27
N TRP A 194 -3.59 8.51 1.13
CA TRP A 194 -3.77 7.85 -0.14
C TRP A 194 -5.11 8.26 -0.76
N TYR A 195 -5.05 9.11 -1.81
CA TYR A 195 -6.23 9.51 -2.57
C TYR A 195 -6.57 8.43 -3.59
N ARG A 196 -7.31 7.41 -3.12
CA ARG A 196 -7.65 6.21 -3.87
C ARG A 196 -8.54 6.50 -5.06
N GLY A 197 -9.46 7.48 -4.96
CA GLY A 197 -10.36 7.89 -6.05
C GLY A 197 -9.64 8.47 -7.27
N GLY A 198 -8.52 9.14 -7.02
CA GLY A 198 -7.63 9.66 -8.05
C GLY A 198 -8.28 10.67 -9.01
N VAL A 199 -7.67 10.79 -10.19
CA VAL A 199 -8.12 11.73 -11.23
C VAL A 199 -9.57 11.50 -11.66
N GLU A 200 -10.02 10.25 -11.73
CA GLU A 200 -11.38 9.94 -12.14
C GLU A 200 -12.41 10.53 -11.17
N SER A 201 -12.26 10.28 -9.86
CA SER A 201 -13.15 10.86 -8.85
C SER A 201 -13.05 12.37 -8.80
N TRP A 202 -11.85 12.93 -8.97
CA TRP A 202 -11.62 14.38 -9.02
C TRP A 202 -12.45 15.03 -10.14
N LYS A 203 -12.40 14.48 -11.34
CA LYS A 203 -13.18 14.93 -12.49
C LYS A 203 -14.68 14.75 -12.31
N MET A 204 -15.11 13.58 -11.77
CA MET A 204 -16.51 13.31 -11.49
C MET A 204 -17.10 14.32 -10.50
N ALA A 205 -16.28 14.87 -9.60
CA ALA A 205 -16.65 15.96 -8.70
C ALA A 205 -16.66 17.36 -9.38
N GLY A 206 -16.48 17.42 -10.70
CA GLY A 206 -16.46 18.67 -11.46
C GLY A 206 -15.17 19.49 -11.28
N GLN A 207 -14.13 18.90 -10.74
CA GLN A 207 -12.83 19.56 -10.54
C GLN A 207 -11.96 19.44 -11.80
N ARG A 208 -11.04 20.40 -11.99
CA ARG A 208 -10.13 20.47 -13.14
C ARG A 208 -8.69 20.60 -12.68
#